data_3a34ca8675a12c0ae1938b02e3ee56f2
#
_entry.id   3a34ca8675a12c0ae1938b02e3ee56f2
#
_cell.length_a   1.000
_cell.length_b   1.000
_cell.length_c   1.000
_cell.angle_alpha   90.00
_cell.angle_beta   90.00
_cell.angle_gamma   90.00
#
_symmetry.space_group_name_H-M   'P 1'
#
loop_
_entity.id
_entity.type
_entity.pdbx_description
1 polymer ?
#
loop_
_entity_poly.entity_id
_entity_poly.type
_entity_poly.pdbx_seq_one_letter_code
_entity_poly.pdbx_strand_id
1 'polypeptide(L)'
;LDELIAKTRIGMNETWTTRGLKTGMATFFEGTLERMEKVSHEADEIRQVVEAVYLRLHTEYGLTKIIPPRLSLLPFVMEFKKLEERANVFRDSPVTVMTEQHFVVNKFFITLVSQARQLFNECNTASKNWFQAAVTPVFAQIQQHKTMIDRSFEALKKIHENMDSLGERITELEQARKDLESQMKTTETLLERIHRPLAD
;
A
#
# COMPACT_ATOMS: atom_id res chain seq x y z
N LEU A 1 -8.18 -5.22 22.62
CA LEU A 1 -7.52 -5.72 23.82
C LEU A 1 -7.95 -4.94 25.06
N ASP A 2 -7.94 -3.60 25.03
CA ASP A 2 -8.27 -2.75 26.17
C ASP A 2 -9.67 -3.01 26.74
N GLU A 3 -10.65 -3.24 25.89
CA GLU A 3 -12.00 -3.64 26.31
C GLU A 3 -12.01 -4.98 27.07
N LEU A 4 -11.26 -5.97 26.58
CA LEU A 4 -11.11 -7.26 27.25
C LEU A 4 -10.43 -7.11 28.62
N ILE A 5 -9.37 -6.28 28.69
CA ILE A 5 -8.68 -5.96 29.95
C ILE A 5 -9.64 -5.32 30.95
N ALA A 6 -10.42 -4.33 30.50
CA ALA A 6 -11.39 -3.64 31.36
C ALA A 6 -12.47 -4.61 31.87
N LYS A 7 -13.06 -5.41 30.97
CA LYS A 7 -14.08 -6.41 31.33
C LYS A 7 -13.54 -7.47 32.29
N THR A 8 -12.33 -7.95 32.05
CA THR A 8 -11.69 -8.94 32.94
C THR A 8 -11.42 -8.35 34.31
N ARG A 9 -10.95 -7.08 34.37
CA ARG A 9 -10.67 -6.41 35.66
C ARG A 9 -11.94 -6.23 36.49
N ILE A 10 -13.06 -5.82 35.88
CA ILE A 10 -14.35 -5.68 36.55
C ILE A 10 -14.78 -7.05 37.08
N GLY A 11 -14.85 -8.06 36.21
CA GLY A 11 -15.30 -9.40 36.62
C GLY A 11 -14.43 -10.03 37.71
N MET A 12 -13.10 -9.82 37.69
CA MET A 12 -12.21 -10.33 38.74
C MET A 12 -12.37 -9.58 40.09
N ASN A 13 -12.68 -8.30 40.07
CA ASN A 13 -12.93 -7.51 41.27
C ASN A 13 -14.30 -7.82 41.93
N GLU A 14 -15.28 -8.20 41.12
CA GLU A 14 -16.63 -8.59 41.57
C GLU A 14 -16.68 -10.03 42.08
N THR A 15 -15.67 -10.83 41.82
CA THR A 15 -15.60 -12.25 42.18
C THR A 15 -15.09 -12.41 43.61
N TRP A 16 -15.82 -13.11 44.45
CA TRP A 16 -15.50 -13.37 45.85
C TRP A 16 -14.76 -14.70 46.08
N THR A 17 -14.47 -15.47 45.04
CA THR A 17 -13.90 -16.80 45.17
C THR A 17 -12.59 -16.94 44.41
N THR A 18 -11.64 -17.68 44.99
CA THR A 18 -10.39 -18.09 44.32
C THR A 18 -10.64 -18.81 42.98
N ARG A 19 -11.71 -19.58 42.91
CA ARG A 19 -12.12 -20.24 41.65
C ARG A 19 -12.50 -19.24 40.57
N GLY A 20 -13.28 -18.20 40.92
CA GLY A 20 -13.66 -17.17 39.99
C GLY A 20 -12.47 -16.35 39.49
N LEU A 21 -11.49 -16.05 40.36
CA LEU A 21 -10.22 -15.40 39.95
C LEU A 21 -9.46 -16.26 38.95
N LYS A 22 -9.30 -17.54 39.21
CA LYS A 22 -8.64 -18.50 38.31
C LYS A 22 -9.33 -18.58 36.96
N THR A 23 -10.66 -18.60 36.96
CA THR A 23 -11.47 -18.58 35.72
C THR A 23 -11.27 -17.27 34.97
N GLY A 24 -11.31 -16.11 35.62
CA GLY A 24 -11.09 -14.80 34.98
C GLY A 24 -9.70 -14.69 34.33
N MET A 25 -8.66 -15.22 34.99
CA MET A 25 -7.31 -15.28 34.39
C MET A 25 -7.26 -16.17 33.15
N ALA A 26 -7.85 -17.38 33.20
CA ALA A 26 -7.90 -18.29 32.07
C ALA A 26 -8.65 -17.67 30.89
N THR A 27 -9.86 -17.17 31.12
CA THR A 27 -10.68 -16.54 30.07
C THR A 27 -10.00 -15.34 29.43
N PHE A 28 -9.21 -14.56 30.20
CA PHE A 28 -8.42 -13.47 29.63
C PHE A 28 -7.40 -13.97 28.64
N PHE A 29 -6.60 -14.98 29.00
CA PHE A 29 -5.55 -15.50 28.12
C PHE A 29 -6.13 -16.25 26.91
N GLU A 30 -7.14 -17.09 27.10
CA GLU A 30 -7.85 -17.79 26.03
C GLU A 30 -8.44 -16.79 25.00
N GLY A 31 -9.20 -15.81 25.47
CA GLY A 31 -9.81 -14.80 24.59
C GLY A 31 -8.79 -13.85 23.96
N THR A 32 -7.61 -13.67 24.56
CA THR A 32 -6.53 -12.87 23.98
C THR A 32 -5.77 -13.67 22.93
N LEU A 33 -5.48 -14.96 23.20
CA LEU A 33 -4.82 -15.85 22.24
C LEU A 33 -5.68 -16.04 20.98
N GLU A 34 -6.96 -16.32 21.13
CA GLU A 34 -7.89 -16.44 20.01
C GLU A 34 -7.86 -15.20 19.10
N ARG A 35 -7.85 -13.99 19.70
CA ARG A 35 -7.74 -12.74 18.93
C ARG A 35 -6.39 -12.60 18.24
N MET A 36 -5.31 -13.00 18.88
CA MET A 36 -3.97 -12.97 18.30
C MET A 36 -3.84 -13.93 17.11
N GLU A 37 -4.37 -15.13 17.23
CA GLU A 37 -4.39 -16.13 16.16
C GLU A 37 -5.25 -15.63 14.99
N LYS A 38 -6.41 -15.02 15.25
CA LYS A 38 -7.25 -14.40 14.23
C LYS A 38 -6.51 -13.29 13.49
N VAL A 39 -5.86 -12.36 14.21
CA VAL A 39 -5.06 -11.28 13.61
C VAL A 39 -3.91 -11.85 12.78
N SER A 40 -3.26 -12.92 13.25
CA SER A 40 -2.20 -13.59 12.49
C SER A 40 -2.72 -14.18 11.17
N HIS A 41 -3.90 -14.79 11.19
CA HIS A 41 -4.54 -15.34 9.99
C HIS A 41 -4.93 -14.22 9.00
N GLU A 42 -5.60 -13.17 9.47
CA GLU A 42 -5.94 -12.00 8.65
C GLU A 42 -4.70 -11.33 8.05
N ALA A 43 -3.60 -11.25 8.79
CA ALA A 43 -2.32 -10.72 8.29
C ALA A 43 -1.72 -11.59 7.16
N ASP A 44 -1.84 -12.91 7.25
CA ASP A 44 -1.41 -13.83 6.19
C ASP A 44 -2.27 -13.67 4.92
N GLU A 45 -3.58 -13.48 5.06
CA GLU A 45 -4.48 -13.19 3.95
C GLU A 45 -4.11 -11.86 3.26
N ILE A 46 -3.89 -10.81 4.05
CA ILE A 46 -3.46 -9.50 3.53
C ILE A 46 -2.11 -9.63 2.79
N ARG A 47 -1.17 -10.41 3.32
CA ARG A 47 0.11 -10.68 2.68
C ARG A 47 -0.07 -11.32 1.30
N GLN A 48 -0.95 -12.32 1.17
CA GLN A 48 -1.25 -12.96 -0.11
C GLN A 48 -1.85 -11.97 -1.13
N VAL A 49 -2.76 -11.09 -0.68
CA VAL A 49 -3.32 -10.04 -1.53
C VAL A 49 -2.23 -9.08 -1.99
N VAL A 50 -1.34 -8.66 -1.10
CA VAL A 50 -0.20 -7.78 -1.46
C VAL A 50 0.71 -8.45 -2.49
N GLU A 51 1.06 -9.71 -2.30
CA GLU A 51 1.87 -10.49 -3.26
C GLU A 51 1.19 -10.58 -4.65
N ALA A 52 -0.13 -10.83 -4.66
CA ALA A 52 -0.91 -10.88 -5.91
C ALA A 52 -0.94 -9.51 -6.62
N VAL A 53 -1.10 -8.41 -5.88
CA VAL A 53 -1.05 -7.04 -6.41
C VAL A 53 0.32 -6.75 -7.03
N TYR A 54 1.41 -7.08 -6.35
CA TYR A 54 2.77 -6.90 -6.88
C TYR A 54 2.99 -7.68 -8.20
N LEU A 55 2.54 -8.93 -8.24
CA LEU A 55 2.62 -9.75 -9.45
C LEU A 55 1.83 -9.11 -10.60
N ARG A 56 0.61 -8.66 -10.33
CA ARG A 56 -0.26 -8.02 -11.31
C ARG A 56 0.34 -6.71 -11.85
N LEU A 57 0.89 -5.88 -10.99
CA LEU A 57 1.54 -4.63 -11.38
C LEU A 57 2.73 -4.88 -12.31
N HIS A 58 3.49 -5.96 -12.05
CA HIS A 58 4.59 -6.35 -12.92
C HIS A 58 4.08 -6.90 -14.27
N THR A 59 3.11 -7.82 -14.26
CA THR A 59 2.67 -8.54 -15.48
C THR A 59 1.78 -7.72 -16.40
N GLU A 60 0.86 -6.92 -15.84
CA GLU A 60 -0.12 -6.18 -16.64
C GLU A 60 0.34 -4.75 -16.95
N TYR A 61 1.09 -4.13 -16.05
CA TYR A 61 1.48 -2.71 -16.18
C TYR A 61 2.97 -2.50 -16.46
N GLY A 62 3.76 -3.57 -16.54
CA GLY A 62 5.18 -3.49 -16.87
C GLY A 62 6.04 -2.81 -15.82
N LEU A 63 5.54 -2.68 -14.57
CA LEU A 63 6.32 -2.12 -13.48
C LEU A 63 7.48 -3.03 -13.10
N THR A 64 8.54 -2.47 -12.54
CA THR A 64 9.71 -3.25 -12.11
C THR A 64 9.28 -4.29 -11.07
N LYS A 65 9.72 -5.54 -11.24
CA LYS A 65 9.43 -6.61 -10.28
C LYS A 65 10.07 -6.28 -8.93
N ILE A 66 9.22 -6.05 -7.92
CA ILE A 66 9.61 -5.87 -6.54
C ILE A 66 9.09 -7.07 -5.74
N ILE A 67 9.90 -7.53 -4.79
CA ILE A 67 9.49 -8.59 -3.85
C ILE A 67 8.99 -7.89 -2.59
N PRO A 68 7.71 -8.06 -2.21
CA PRO A 68 7.18 -7.47 -0.99
C PRO A 68 7.91 -8.02 0.24
N PRO A 69 8.10 -7.22 1.28
CA PRO A 69 8.67 -7.70 2.54
C PRO A 69 7.79 -8.78 3.14
N ARG A 70 8.39 -9.77 3.80
CA ARG A 70 7.66 -10.84 4.46
C ARG A 70 7.10 -10.36 5.79
N LEU A 71 5.81 -10.61 6.03
CA LEU A 71 5.19 -10.47 7.34
C LEU A 71 4.98 -11.86 7.93
N SER A 72 5.36 -12.02 9.19
CA SER A 72 4.98 -13.18 10.00
C SER A 72 4.69 -12.71 11.42
N LEU A 73 3.49 -12.95 11.88
CA LEU A 73 3.07 -12.67 13.26
C LEU A 73 3.20 -13.89 14.16
N LEU A 74 3.61 -15.03 13.62
CA LEU A 74 3.82 -16.27 14.36
C LEU A 74 4.74 -16.11 15.58
N PRO A 75 5.87 -15.36 15.52
CA PRO A 75 6.69 -15.14 16.71
C PRO A 75 5.93 -14.51 17.87
N PHE A 76 5.03 -13.55 17.59
CA PHE A 76 4.21 -12.90 18.63
C PHE A 76 3.19 -13.90 19.22
N VAL A 77 2.57 -14.75 18.41
CA VAL A 77 1.68 -15.81 18.87
C VAL A 77 2.43 -16.77 19.79
N MET A 78 3.65 -17.17 19.42
CA MET A 78 4.48 -18.07 20.24
C MET A 78 4.89 -17.44 21.58
N GLU A 79 5.31 -16.16 21.58
CA GLU A 79 5.62 -15.45 22.82
C GLU A 79 4.37 -15.27 23.70
N PHE A 80 3.20 -15.09 23.08
CA PHE A 80 1.96 -15.02 23.82
C PHE A 80 1.60 -16.36 24.47
N LYS A 81 1.81 -17.50 23.77
CA LYS A 81 1.63 -18.85 24.35
C LYS A 81 2.56 -19.09 25.55
N LYS A 82 3.81 -18.64 25.48
CA LYS A 82 4.73 -18.69 26.63
C LYS A 82 4.26 -17.80 27.80
N LEU A 83 3.66 -16.67 27.49
CA LEU A 83 3.09 -15.79 28.50
C LEU A 83 1.87 -16.44 29.19
N GLU A 84 1.02 -17.13 28.41
CA GLU A 84 -0.10 -17.92 28.92
C GLU A 84 0.38 -19.06 29.85
N GLU A 85 1.43 -19.79 29.48
CA GLU A 85 2.04 -20.81 30.34
C GLU A 85 2.50 -20.22 31.68
N ARG A 86 3.15 -19.06 31.64
CA ARG A 86 3.53 -18.33 32.89
C ARG A 86 2.31 -17.89 33.69
N ALA A 87 1.23 -17.51 33.03
CA ALA A 87 -0.02 -17.18 33.70
C ALA A 87 -0.68 -18.40 34.35
N ASN A 88 -0.60 -19.56 33.71
CA ASN A 88 -1.09 -20.80 34.27
C ASN A 88 -0.30 -21.21 35.56
N VAL A 89 1.03 -21.06 35.51
CA VAL A 89 1.87 -21.31 36.71
C VAL A 89 1.51 -20.31 37.82
N PHE A 90 1.32 -19.03 37.49
CA PHE A 90 0.89 -18.02 38.47
C PHE A 90 -0.50 -18.34 39.04
N ARG A 91 -1.47 -18.69 38.20
CA ARG A 91 -2.84 -19.07 38.58
C ARG A 91 -2.88 -20.24 39.56
N ASP A 92 -2.03 -21.21 39.36
CA ASP A 92 -2.03 -22.45 40.14
C ASP A 92 -1.04 -22.41 41.33
N SER A 93 -0.35 -21.30 41.52
CA SER A 93 0.60 -21.11 42.62
C SER A 93 -0.10 -21.00 43.97
N PRO A 94 0.56 -21.45 45.08
CA PRO A 94 0.06 -21.23 46.42
C PRO A 94 -0.19 -19.76 46.79
N VAL A 95 0.55 -18.85 46.16
CA VAL A 95 0.40 -17.38 46.39
C VAL A 95 -1.01 -16.92 46.00
N THR A 96 -1.56 -17.46 44.90
CA THR A 96 -2.92 -17.11 44.41
C THR A 96 -4.00 -17.58 45.39
N VAL A 97 -3.74 -18.64 46.16
CA VAL A 97 -4.70 -19.22 47.14
C VAL A 97 -4.58 -18.59 48.50
N MET A 98 -3.37 -18.23 48.91
CA MET A 98 -3.07 -17.78 50.28
C MET A 98 -3.01 -16.27 50.45
N THR A 99 -2.97 -15.52 49.37
CA THR A 99 -2.86 -14.05 49.36
C THR A 99 -4.24 -13.41 49.19
N GLU A 100 -4.45 -12.26 49.80
CA GLU A 100 -5.67 -11.46 49.61
C GLU A 100 -5.93 -11.18 48.15
N GLN A 101 -7.20 -11.31 47.76
CA GLN A 101 -7.66 -11.20 46.38
C GLN A 101 -7.15 -9.93 45.69
N HIS A 102 -7.21 -8.80 46.36
CA HIS A 102 -6.79 -7.51 45.80
C HIS A 102 -5.32 -7.49 45.35
N PHE A 103 -4.44 -8.08 46.14
CA PHE A 103 -3.03 -8.21 45.77
C PHE A 103 -2.79 -9.15 44.62
N VAL A 104 -3.54 -10.27 44.54
CA VAL A 104 -3.46 -11.22 43.46
C VAL A 104 -3.91 -10.57 42.15
N VAL A 105 -5.06 -9.88 42.13
CA VAL A 105 -5.58 -9.14 40.96
C VAL A 105 -4.57 -8.08 40.50
N ASN A 106 -4.09 -7.22 41.43
CA ASN A 106 -3.12 -6.20 41.08
C ASN A 106 -1.83 -6.80 40.49
N LYS A 107 -1.28 -7.83 41.08
CA LYS A 107 -0.08 -8.50 40.61
C LYS A 107 -0.30 -9.11 39.22
N PHE A 108 -1.44 -9.76 38.98
CA PHE A 108 -1.82 -10.26 37.64
C PHE A 108 -1.83 -9.15 36.60
N PHE A 109 -2.49 -8.02 36.86
CA PHE A 109 -2.59 -6.91 35.90
C PHE A 109 -1.24 -6.20 35.68
N ILE A 110 -0.45 -5.99 36.72
CA ILE A 110 0.84 -5.30 36.61
C ILE A 110 1.87 -6.17 35.88
N THR A 111 1.86 -7.49 36.09
CA THR A 111 2.88 -8.36 35.51
C THR A 111 2.43 -8.98 34.18
N LEU A 112 1.36 -9.75 34.20
CA LEU A 112 0.98 -10.58 33.05
C LEU A 112 0.16 -9.83 32.00
N VAL A 113 -0.84 -9.05 32.44
CA VAL A 113 -1.67 -8.27 31.51
C VAL A 113 -0.86 -7.15 30.87
N SER A 114 0.07 -6.50 31.59
CA SER A 114 0.94 -5.47 31.00
C SER A 114 1.87 -6.06 29.94
N GLN A 115 2.41 -7.26 30.13
CA GLN A 115 3.22 -7.96 29.14
C GLN A 115 2.38 -8.35 27.90
N ALA A 116 1.14 -8.82 28.11
CA ALA A 116 0.22 -9.09 27.02
C ALA A 116 -0.06 -7.83 26.18
N ARG A 117 -0.32 -6.69 26.86
CA ARG A 117 -0.51 -5.39 26.19
C ARG A 117 0.72 -4.96 25.41
N GLN A 118 1.91 -5.14 25.96
CA GLN A 118 3.16 -4.81 25.27
C GLN A 118 3.33 -5.65 24.02
N LEU A 119 3.13 -6.98 24.08
CA LEU A 119 3.20 -7.87 22.91
C LEU A 119 2.22 -7.45 21.80
N PHE A 120 0.99 -7.06 22.16
CA PHE A 120 0.02 -6.55 21.18
C PHE A 120 0.47 -5.24 20.53
N ASN A 121 1.05 -4.33 21.30
CA ASN A 121 1.58 -3.07 20.79
C ASN A 121 2.76 -3.30 19.84
N GLU A 122 3.66 -4.22 20.18
CA GLU A 122 4.78 -4.61 19.32
C GLU A 122 4.29 -5.27 18.03
N CYS A 123 3.31 -6.18 18.11
CA CYS A 123 2.66 -6.80 16.96
C CYS A 123 2.01 -5.76 16.04
N ASN A 124 1.26 -4.81 16.61
CA ASN A 124 0.62 -3.74 15.86
C ASN A 124 1.66 -2.82 15.18
N THR A 125 2.74 -2.50 15.87
CA THR A 125 3.84 -1.69 15.32
C THR A 125 4.54 -2.44 14.18
N ALA A 126 4.83 -3.72 14.36
CA ALA A 126 5.43 -4.56 13.32
C ALA A 126 4.54 -4.64 12.08
N SER A 127 3.22 -4.81 12.26
CA SER A 127 2.23 -4.84 11.17
C SER A 127 2.16 -3.52 10.41
N LYS A 128 2.15 -2.38 11.12
CA LYS A 128 2.16 -1.04 10.51
C LYS A 128 3.44 -0.78 9.72
N ASN A 129 4.59 -1.09 10.29
CA ASN A 129 5.89 -0.92 9.63
C ASN A 129 5.98 -1.80 8.37
N TRP A 130 5.51 -3.04 8.46
CA TRP A 130 5.44 -3.92 7.30
C TRP A 130 4.55 -3.34 6.20
N PHE A 131 3.35 -2.88 6.56
CA PHE A 131 2.41 -2.30 5.59
C PHE A 131 3.03 -1.09 4.87
N GLN A 132 3.67 -0.19 5.60
CA GLN A 132 4.36 0.95 5.02
C GLN A 132 5.50 0.50 4.08
N ALA A 133 6.32 -0.45 4.52
CA ALA A 133 7.41 -0.99 3.72
C ALA A 133 6.91 -1.71 2.45
N ALA A 134 5.75 -2.36 2.51
CA ALA A 134 5.12 -2.99 1.36
C ALA A 134 4.51 -1.98 0.40
N VAL A 135 3.86 -0.93 0.88
CA VAL A 135 3.08 -0.01 0.03
C VAL A 135 3.94 1.10 -0.58
N THR A 136 4.94 1.61 0.15
CA THR A 136 5.78 2.74 -0.30
C THR A 136 6.46 2.52 -1.65
N PRO A 137 7.11 1.37 -1.94
CA PRO A 137 7.75 1.13 -3.23
C PRO A 137 6.76 1.10 -4.40
N VAL A 138 5.54 0.59 -4.18
CA VAL A 138 4.48 0.56 -5.19
C VAL A 138 4.05 1.98 -5.55
N PHE A 139 3.80 2.83 -4.55
CA PHE A 139 3.46 4.23 -4.79
C PHE A 139 4.56 4.97 -5.55
N ALA A 140 5.81 4.76 -5.18
CA ALA A 140 6.94 5.37 -5.86
C ALA A 140 6.99 4.99 -7.35
N GLN A 141 6.81 3.70 -7.67
CA GLN A 141 6.78 3.23 -9.06
C GLN A 141 5.59 3.78 -9.85
N ILE A 142 4.39 3.80 -9.23
CA ILE A 142 3.20 4.37 -9.88
C ILE A 142 3.43 5.85 -10.21
N GLN A 143 4.01 6.62 -9.30
CA GLN A 143 4.33 8.03 -9.52
C GLN A 143 5.37 8.22 -10.64
N GLN A 144 6.40 7.41 -10.67
CA GLN A 144 7.40 7.43 -11.75
C GLN A 144 6.75 7.11 -13.10
N HIS A 145 5.91 6.08 -13.16
CA HIS A 145 5.23 5.66 -14.38
C HIS A 145 4.25 6.72 -14.87
N LYS A 146 3.50 7.34 -13.97
CA LYS A 146 2.64 8.49 -14.28
C LYS A 146 3.45 9.63 -14.88
N THR A 147 4.56 10.03 -14.25
CA THR A 147 5.41 11.12 -14.75
C THR A 147 5.97 10.81 -16.14
N MET A 148 6.32 9.55 -16.40
CA MET A 148 6.80 9.12 -17.71
C MET A 148 5.70 9.22 -18.78
N ILE A 149 4.49 8.80 -18.46
CA ILE A 149 3.31 8.90 -19.35
C ILE A 149 3.01 10.36 -19.64
N ASP A 150 2.97 11.22 -18.63
CA ASP A 150 2.70 12.66 -18.79
C ASP A 150 3.75 13.31 -19.71
N ARG A 151 5.04 12.98 -19.54
CA ARG A 151 6.11 13.45 -20.44
C ARG A 151 5.95 12.95 -21.86
N SER A 152 5.59 11.69 -22.03
CA SER A 152 5.37 11.11 -23.36
C SER A 152 4.16 11.76 -24.05
N PHE A 153 3.10 12.05 -23.31
CA PHE A 153 1.93 12.75 -23.81
C PHE A 153 2.26 14.19 -24.27
N GLU A 154 3.01 14.94 -23.47
CA GLU A 154 3.47 16.29 -23.84
C GLU A 154 4.39 16.27 -25.07
N ALA A 155 5.24 15.26 -25.20
CA ALA A 155 6.08 15.09 -26.39
C ALA A 155 5.25 14.81 -27.65
N LEU A 156 4.25 13.92 -27.55
CA LEU A 156 3.33 13.64 -28.64
C LEU A 156 2.49 14.85 -29.05
N LYS A 157 2.02 15.62 -28.07
CA LYS A 157 1.30 16.88 -28.33
C LYS A 157 2.14 17.86 -29.11
N LYS A 158 3.41 18.08 -28.73
CA LYS A 158 4.35 18.93 -29.46
C LYS A 158 4.60 18.43 -30.90
N ILE A 159 4.70 17.12 -31.10
CA ILE A 159 4.85 16.54 -32.42
C ILE A 159 3.60 16.83 -33.27
N HIS A 160 2.40 16.69 -32.71
CA HIS A 160 1.14 16.98 -33.40
C HIS A 160 1.03 18.46 -33.79
N GLU A 161 1.30 19.36 -32.87
CA GLU A 161 1.34 20.83 -33.13
C GLU A 161 2.36 21.19 -34.22
N ASN A 162 3.53 20.56 -34.24
CA ASN A 162 4.53 20.77 -35.28
C ASN A 162 4.07 20.18 -36.63
N MET A 163 3.35 19.04 -36.65
CA MET A 163 2.80 18.48 -37.88
C MET A 163 1.73 19.36 -38.49
N ASP A 164 0.85 19.96 -37.68
CA ASP A 164 -0.15 20.90 -38.15
C ASP A 164 0.50 22.16 -38.78
N SER A 165 1.50 22.72 -38.13
CA SER A 165 2.25 23.84 -38.65
C SER A 165 3.03 23.52 -39.94
N LEU A 166 3.54 22.29 -40.09
CA LEU A 166 4.16 21.83 -41.32
C LEU A 166 3.12 21.65 -42.44
N GLY A 167 1.92 21.17 -42.14
CA GLY A 167 0.80 21.08 -43.08
C GLY A 167 0.41 22.46 -43.65
N GLU A 168 0.31 23.47 -42.80
CA GLU A 168 0.05 24.86 -43.23
C GLU A 168 1.14 25.35 -44.13
N ARG A 169 2.43 25.19 -43.80
CA ARG A 169 3.55 25.59 -44.61
C ARG A 169 3.62 24.90 -45.97
N ILE A 170 3.30 23.60 -46.03
CA ILE A 170 3.23 22.87 -47.29
C ILE A 170 2.14 23.49 -48.18
N THR A 171 0.96 23.79 -47.62
CA THR A 171 -0.12 24.43 -48.35
C THR A 171 0.27 25.81 -48.92
N GLU A 172 0.94 26.62 -48.11
CA GLU A 172 1.48 27.94 -48.54
C GLU A 172 2.49 27.79 -49.69
N LEU A 173 3.41 26.81 -49.58
CA LEU A 173 4.41 26.57 -50.61
C LEU A 173 3.80 26.03 -51.89
N GLU A 174 2.79 25.17 -51.83
CA GLU A 174 2.05 24.71 -52.97
C GLU A 174 1.31 25.84 -53.70
N GLN A 175 0.74 26.77 -52.94
CA GLN A 175 0.11 27.96 -53.51
C GLN A 175 1.13 28.88 -54.19
N ALA A 176 2.24 29.16 -53.51
CA ALA A 176 3.33 29.98 -54.10
C ALA A 176 3.91 29.34 -55.37
N ARG A 177 4.02 27.99 -55.43
CA ARG A 177 4.43 27.27 -56.61
C ARG A 177 3.45 27.49 -57.77
N LYS A 178 2.14 27.32 -57.53
CA LYS A 178 1.10 27.57 -58.55
C LYS A 178 1.13 28.97 -59.09
N ASP A 179 1.33 29.96 -58.21
CA ASP A 179 1.42 31.36 -58.62
C ASP A 179 2.65 31.63 -59.48
N LEU A 180 3.81 31.05 -59.16
CA LEU A 180 5.03 31.13 -59.97
C LEU A 180 4.87 30.45 -61.30
N GLU A 181 4.27 29.24 -61.37
CA GLU A 181 3.97 28.54 -62.63
C GLU A 181 3.06 29.38 -63.51
N SER A 182 2.06 30.06 -62.94
CA SER A 182 1.18 30.97 -63.67
C SER A 182 1.93 32.17 -64.24
N GLN A 183 2.82 32.76 -63.42
CA GLN A 183 3.67 33.91 -63.86
C GLN A 183 4.66 33.48 -64.95
N MET A 184 5.28 32.31 -64.84
CA MET A 184 6.15 31.78 -65.90
C MET A 184 5.40 31.61 -67.22
N LYS A 185 4.21 31.00 -67.18
CA LYS A 185 3.38 30.80 -68.36
C LYS A 185 2.96 32.10 -69.02
N THR A 186 2.64 33.10 -68.19
CA THR A 186 2.33 34.46 -68.69
C THR A 186 3.56 35.10 -69.32
N THR A 187 4.74 34.97 -68.71
CA THR A 187 6.00 35.48 -69.24
C THR A 187 6.39 34.81 -70.56
N GLU A 188 6.25 33.48 -70.66
CA GLU A 188 6.47 32.72 -71.88
C GLU A 188 5.55 33.19 -72.99
N THR A 189 4.26 33.40 -72.71
CA THR A 189 3.27 33.89 -73.68
C THR A 189 3.62 35.30 -74.14
N LEU A 190 4.12 36.18 -73.30
CA LEU A 190 4.58 37.49 -73.63
C LEU A 190 5.84 37.45 -74.47
N LEU A 191 6.81 36.58 -74.16
CA LEU A 191 8.01 36.36 -74.98
C LEU A 191 7.68 35.88 -76.40
N GLU A 192 6.76 34.91 -76.50
CA GLU A 192 6.28 34.43 -77.83
C GLU A 192 5.63 35.58 -78.66
N ARG A 193 4.88 36.45 -78.00
CA ARG A 193 4.27 37.59 -78.67
C ARG A 193 5.32 38.63 -79.16
N ILE A 194 6.38 38.86 -78.38
CA ILE A 194 7.48 39.80 -78.77
C ILE A 194 8.31 39.19 -79.91
N HIS A 195 8.51 37.90 -79.97
CA HIS A 195 9.29 37.21 -80.99
C HIS A 195 8.50 36.93 -82.28
N ARG A 196 7.20 37.27 -82.32
CA ARG A 196 6.41 37.15 -83.54
C ARG A 196 6.83 38.24 -84.54
N PRO A 197 7.37 37.92 -85.70
CA PRO A 197 7.70 38.89 -86.67
C PRO A 197 6.43 39.68 -87.09
N LEU A 198 6.56 41.00 -87.18
CA LEU A 198 5.53 41.90 -87.75
C LEU A 198 5.29 41.35 -89.16
N ALA A 199 4.07 40.83 -89.41
CA ALA A 199 3.67 40.53 -90.79
C ALA A 199 3.52 41.88 -91.49
N ASP A 200 4.32 42.05 -92.60
CA ASP A 200 4.19 43.10 -93.51
C ASP A 200 2.81 43.16 -94.19
#